data_77a9ba95739bc1149c84b13080c997ba
#
_entry.id   77a9ba95739bc1149c84b13080c997ba
#
_cell.length_a   1.000
_cell.length_b   1.000
_cell.length_c   1.000
_cell.angle_alpha   90.00
_cell.angle_beta   90.00
_cell.angle_gamma   90.00
#
_symmetry.space_group_name_H-M   'P 1'
#
loop_
_entity.id
_entity.type
_entity.pdbx_description
1 polymer ?
#
loop_
_entity_poly.entity_id
_entity_poly.type
_entity_poly.pdbx_seq_one_letter_code
_entity_poly.pdbx_strand_id
1 'polypeptide(L)'
;MLHVDVKKLGNIPDGGGWRYVGRAQGARNRAVTPGKPKNVHHNPKMGTAFVHTVIDDHSRVAYAEIHDDETAATATGVLRNAVAWFGARGITIERVLSDNGSAYVSTLWRDVCAQLGIKHSRTRPYRPQTNGKIERFHRTMADGWAFSRHYSGESARRAALPSWLHFYYHRRPHTAI
;
A
#
# COMPACT_ATOMS: atom_id res chain seq x y z
N MET A 1 -11.83 5.89 13.26
CA MET A 1 -10.59 5.11 13.53
C MET A 1 -9.98 4.72 12.21
N LEU A 2 -8.66 4.90 12.06
CA LEU A 2 -7.94 4.46 10.85
C LEU A 2 -7.29 3.09 11.06
N HIS A 3 -7.31 2.26 10.02
CA HIS A 3 -6.46 1.06 9.92
C HIS A 3 -5.30 1.37 9.00
N VAL A 4 -4.10 0.93 9.35
CA VAL A 4 -2.88 1.10 8.55
C VAL A 4 -2.22 -0.24 8.29
N ASP A 5 -1.72 -0.42 7.07
CA ASP A 5 -0.99 -1.62 6.65
C ASP A 5 -0.19 -1.36 5.37
N VAL A 6 0.73 -2.26 5.04
CA VAL A 6 1.55 -2.18 3.83
C VAL A 6 1.35 -3.41 2.96
N LYS A 7 0.91 -3.18 1.72
CA LYS A 7 0.82 -4.23 0.70
C LYS A 7 2.09 -4.25 -0.16
N LYS A 8 2.78 -5.38 -0.16
CA LYS A 8 3.96 -5.60 -1.00
C LYS A 8 3.58 -6.14 -2.37
N LEU A 9 4.04 -5.48 -3.40
CA LEU A 9 3.82 -5.87 -4.80
C LEU A 9 5.16 -5.94 -5.52
N GLY A 10 5.46 -7.04 -6.19
CA GLY A 10 6.61 -7.11 -7.07
C GLY A 10 6.53 -6.05 -8.16
N ASN A 11 7.62 -5.37 -8.47
CA ASN A 11 7.69 -4.39 -9.55
C ASN A 11 7.50 -5.07 -10.91
N ILE A 12 6.89 -4.34 -11.82
CA ILE A 12 6.63 -4.79 -13.19
C ILE A 12 7.84 -4.40 -14.07
N PRO A 13 8.45 -5.35 -14.80
CA PRO A 13 9.53 -5.03 -15.75
C PRO A 13 9.04 -4.19 -16.93
N ASP A 14 9.95 -3.46 -17.57
CA ASP A 14 9.68 -2.73 -18.79
C ASP A 14 9.22 -3.70 -19.89
N GLY A 15 8.20 -3.32 -20.63
CA GLY A 15 7.52 -4.20 -21.59
C GLY A 15 6.47 -5.13 -20.97
N GLY A 16 6.25 -5.07 -19.64
CA GLY A 16 5.19 -5.78 -18.95
C GLY A 16 5.61 -7.06 -18.25
N GLY A 17 4.81 -7.44 -17.24
CA GLY A 17 5.03 -8.62 -16.42
C GLY A 17 4.45 -9.90 -17.04
N TRP A 18 5.00 -11.05 -16.64
CA TRP A 18 4.67 -12.39 -17.15
C TRP A 18 3.16 -12.73 -17.14
N ARG A 19 2.40 -12.14 -16.23
CA ARG A 19 0.95 -12.37 -16.12
C ARG A 19 0.18 -12.02 -17.40
N TYR A 20 0.67 -11.01 -18.13
CA TYR A 20 0.02 -10.51 -19.35
C TYR A 20 0.77 -10.85 -20.63
N VAL A 21 2.09 -10.82 -20.58
CA VAL A 21 2.90 -11.08 -21.80
C VAL A 21 3.38 -12.53 -21.89
N GLY A 22 3.02 -13.39 -20.94
CA GLY A 22 3.47 -14.79 -20.87
C GLY A 22 4.85 -14.94 -20.23
N ARG A 23 5.18 -16.16 -19.79
CA ARG A 23 6.40 -16.44 -19.01
C ARG A 23 7.69 -16.15 -19.79
N ALA A 24 7.76 -16.56 -21.04
CA ALA A 24 8.96 -16.39 -21.88
C ALA A 24 9.25 -14.91 -22.15
N GLN A 25 8.24 -14.15 -22.54
CA GLN A 25 8.40 -12.72 -22.78
C GLN A 25 8.66 -11.95 -21.47
N GLY A 26 7.96 -12.29 -20.39
CA GLY A 26 8.20 -11.70 -19.08
C GLY A 26 9.62 -11.93 -18.54
N ALA A 27 10.22 -13.09 -18.83
CA ALA A 27 11.61 -13.36 -18.49
C ALA A 27 12.58 -12.47 -19.30
N ARG A 28 12.35 -12.30 -20.62
CA ARG A 28 13.12 -11.38 -21.47
C ARG A 28 13.01 -9.94 -21.00
N ASN A 29 11.81 -9.46 -20.73
CA ASN A 29 11.56 -8.12 -20.20
C ASN A 29 12.33 -7.87 -18.90
N ARG A 30 12.29 -8.84 -17.97
CA ARG A 30 13.04 -8.75 -16.71
C ARG A 30 14.56 -8.68 -16.93
N ALA A 31 15.09 -9.41 -17.90
CA ALA A 31 16.52 -9.47 -18.15
C ALA A 31 17.09 -8.12 -18.66
N VAL A 32 16.29 -7.34 -19.37
CA VAL A 32 16.70 -6.04 -19.94
C VAL A 32 16.29 -4.84 -19.09
N THR A 33 15.36 -5.01 -18.16
CA THR A 33 14.94 -3.91 -17.28
C THR A 33 16.02 -3.61 -16.24
N PRO A 34 16.45 -2.36 -16.07
CA PRO A 34 17.38 -1.98 -15.02
C PRO A 34 16.81 -2.36 -13.66
N GLY A 35 17.51 -3.21 -12.95
CA GLY A 35 17.12 -3.67 -11.60
C GLY A 35 18.02 -3.09 -10.52
N LYS A 36 17.65 -3.22 -9.25
CA LYS A 36 18.54 -2.94 -8.12
C LYS A 36 19.76 -3.88 -8.19
N PRO A 37 20.98 -3.42 -7.82
CA PRO A 37 22.18 -4.24 -7.86
C PRO A 37 21.96 -5.56 -7.12
N LYS A 38 22.52 -6.63 -7.68
CA LYS A 38 22.41 -7.99 -7.16
C LYS A 38 23.31 -8.25 -5.97
N ASN A 39 22.91 -9.17 -5.11
CA ASN A 39 23.86 -10.12 -4.53
C ASN A 39 24.50 -10.95 -5.64
N VAL A 40 25.80 -11.25 -5.48
CA VAL A 40 26.69 -11.88 -6.49
C VAL A 40 26.14 -13.17 -7.12
N HIS A 41 25.05 -13.73 -6.60
CA HIS A 41 24.50 -15.03 -7.01
C HIS A 41 23.04 -14.99 -7.55
N HIS A 42 22.39 -13.84 -7.65
CA HIS A 42 20.96 -13.81 -8.02
C HIS A 42 20.66 -12.86 -9.19
N ASN A 43 19.65 -13.23 -10.00
CA ASN A 43 19.10 -12.38 -11.08
C ASN A 43 18.66 -11.00 -10.57
N PRO A 44 18.74 -9.91 -11.38
CA PRO A 44 18.35 -8.58 -10.94
C PRO A 44 16.97 -8.65 -10.33
N LYS A 45 16.86 -8.31 -9.05
CA LYS A 45 15.56 -8.21 -8.42
C LYS A 45 14.93 -6.94 -8.93
N MET A 46 13.77 -7.06 -9.55
CA MET A 46 12.96 -5.92 -9.98
C MET A 46 12.58 -4.99 -8.82
N GLY A 47 12.82 -5.41 -7.58
CA GLY A 47 12.40 -4.69 -6.39
C GLY A 47 10.93 -4.92 -6.06
N THR A 48 10.49 -4.18 -5.05
CA THR A 48 9.13 -4.25 -4.49
C THR A 48 8.57 -2.85 -4.38
N ALA A 49 7.35 -2.66 -4.82
CA ALA A 49 6.54 -1.50 -4.49
C ALA A 49 5.81 -1.78 -3.16
N PHE A 50 5.97 -0.88 -2.21
CA PHE A 50 5.30 -0.93 -0.91
C PHE A 50 4.13 0.04 -0.94
N VAL A 51 2.92 -0.48 -1.01
CA VAL A 51 1.70 0.33 -1.00
C VAL A 51 1.28 0.51 0.45
N HIS A 52 1.62 1.67 1.02
CA HIS A 52 1.17 2.07 2.33
C HIS A 52 -0.29 2.51 2.25
N THR A 53 -1.14 1.92 3.05
CA THR A 53 -2.59 2.13 3.02
C THR A 53 -3.08 2.59 4.38
N VAL A 54 -3.96 3.57 4.37
CA VAL A 54 -4.67 4.10 5.53
C VAL A 54 -6.15 4.13 5.19
N ILE A 55 -6.97 3.32 5.86
CA ILE A 55 -8.41 3.23 5.58
C ILE A 55 -9.24 3.62 6.81
N ASP A 56 -10.28 4.43 6.61
CA ASP A 56 -11.21 4.71 7.69
C ASP A 56 -12.16 3.54 7.94
N ASP A 57 -12.28 3.20 9.22
CA ASP A 57 -13.10 2.08 9.69
C ASP A 57 -14.59 2.25 9.39
N HIS A 58 -15.10 3.47 9.38
CA HIS A 58 -16.50 3.77 9.18
C HIS A 58 -16.84 3.95 7.71
N SER A 59 -16.25 4.95 7.07
CA SER A 59 -16.57 5.33 5.69
C SER A 59 -15.97 4.43 4.62
N ARG A 60 -14.96 3.61 4.97
CA ARG A 60 -14.15 2.81 4.02
C ARG A 60 -13.34 3.65 3.03
N VAL A 61 -13.31 4.95 3.21
CA VAL A 61 -12.44 5.82 2.42
C VAL A 61 -10.99 5.49 2.75
N ALA A 62 -10.18 5.31 1.73
CA ALA A 62 -8.80 4.86 1.87
C ALA A 62 -7.83 5.87 1.25
N TYR A 63 -6.78 6.19 1.97
CA TYR A 63 -5.61 6.90 1.46
C TYR A 63 -4.51 5.88 1.17
N ALA A 64 -3.79 6.04 0.07
CA ALA A 64 -2.68 5.15 -0.25
C ALA A 64 -1.54 5.88 -0.97
N GLU A 65 -0.31 5.53 -0.61
CA GLU A 65 0.92 5.95 -1.27
C GLU A 65 1.79 4.75 -1.62
N ILE A 66 2.59 4.89 -2.69
CA ILE A 66 3.53 3.85 -3.10
C ILE A 66 4.95 4.34 -2.83
N HIS A 67 5.68 3.58 -2.02
CA HIS A 67 7.07 3.82 -1.67
C HIS A 67 7.96 2.64 -2.06
N ASP A 68 9.28 2.81 -1.95
CA ASP A 68 10.27 1.77 -2.24
C ASP A 68 10.72 1.02 -0.99
N ASP A 69 10.16 1.36 0.17
CA ASP A 69 10.43 0.72 1.46
C ASP A 69 9.21 0.77 2.41
N GLU A 70 9.34 0.05 3.54
CA GLU A 70 8.37 0.02 4.63
C GLU A 70 9.02 0.45 5.97
N THR A 71 9.98 1.36 5.91
CA THR A 71 10.66 1.85 7.11
C THR A 71 9.72 2.65 8.01
N ALA A 72 10.10 2.80 9.29
CA ALA A 72 9.34 3.62 10.22
C ALA A 72 9.26 5.10 9.76
N ALA A 73 10.32 5.61 9.13
CA ALA A 73 10.35 6.96 8.58
C ALA A 73 9.29 7.13 7.46
N THR A 74 9.25 6.20 6.52
CA THR A 74 8.26 6.20 5.44
C THR A 74 6.83 6.06 6.00
N ALA A 75 6.61 5.08 6.88
CA ALA A 75 5.29 4.84 7.47
C ALA A 75 4.76 6.07 8.24
N THR A 76 5.62 6.76 8.99
CA THR A 76 5.24 7.99 9.72
C THR A 76 4.98 9.16 8.79
N GLY A 77 5.74 9.29 7.69
CA GLY A 77 5.47 10.26 6.63
C GLY A 77 4.08 10.06 6.03
N VAL A 78 3.76 8.82 5.65
CA VAL A 78 2.43 8.44 5.13
C VAL A 78 1.32 8.73 6.13
N LEU A 79 1.53 8.45 7.43
CA LEU A 79 0.54 8.76 8.46
C LEU A 79 0.25 10.26 8.52
N ARG A 80 1.29 11.12 8.51
CA ARG A 80 1.13 12.58 8.52
C ARG A 80 0.35 13.07 7.30
N ASN A 81 0.70 12.59 6.11
CA ASN A 81 0.02 12.93 4.86
C ASN A 81 -1.43 12.46 4.89
N ALA A 82 -1.70 11.25 5.37
CA ALA A 82 -3.05 10.73 5.49
C ALA A 82 -3.90 11.57 6.47
N VAL A 83 -3.36 11.93 7.64
CA VAL A 83 -4.06 12.77 8.62
C VAL A 83 -4.40 14.12 8.02
N ALA A 84 -3.47 14.77 7.30
CA ALA A 84 -3.73 16.03 6.61
C ALA A 84 -4.81 15.86 5.52
N TRP A 85 -4.73 14.77 4.73
CA TRP A 85 -5.69 14.47 3.67
C TRP A 85 -7.11 14.21 4.19
N PHE A 86 -7.26 13.47 5.30
CA PHE A 86 -8.54 13.26 5.98
C PHE A 86 -9.04 14.53 6.62
N GLY A 87 -8.15 15.32 7.26
CA GLY A 87 -8.48 16.60 7.88
C GLY A 87 -9.04 17.61 6.88
N ALA A 88 -8.46 17.69 5.67
CA ALA A 88 -8.98 18.51 4.58
C ALA A 88 -10.40 18.13 4.12
N ARG A 89 -10.89 16.96 4.54
CA ARG A 89 -12.24 16.44 4.28
C ARG A 89 -13.16 16.48 5.51
N GLY A 90 -12.75 17.20 6.55
CA GLY A 90 -13.51 17.33 7.80
C GLY A 90 -13.47 16.10 8.71
N ILE A 91 -12.55 15.16 8.47
CA ILE A 91 -12.44 13.93 9.26
C ILE A 91 -11.30 14.07 10.27
N THR A 92 -11.66 14.11 11.55
CA THR A 92 -10.69 14.12 12.66
C THR A 92 -10.28 12.70 13.02
N ILE A 93 -8.98 12.46 13.15
CA ILE A 93 -8.40 11.16 13.44
C ILE A 93 -8.03 11.07 14.93
N GLU A 94 -8.72 10.23 15.66
CA GLU A 94 -8.46 10.01 17.10
C GLU A 94 -7.65 8.75 17.37
N ARG A 95 -7.79 7.73 16.49
CA ARG A 95 -7.19 6.41 16.73
C ARG A 95 -6.65 5.81 15.42
N VAL A 96 -5.54 5.09 15.56
CA VAL A 96 -4.98 4.27 14.50
C VAL A 96 -4.78 2.83 14.99
N LEU A 97 -5.13 1.86 14.15
CA LEU A 97 -4.89 0.44 14.35
C LEU A 97 -3.90 -0.06 13.32
N SER A 98 -2.83 -0.70 13.75
CA SER A 98 -1.86 -1.37 12.89
C SER A 98 -1.72 -2.84 13.24
N ASP A 99 -1.00 -3.58 12.42
CA ASP A 99 -0.43 -4.87 12.81
C ASP A 99 0.80 -4.67 13.72
N ASN A 100 1.58 -5.75 13.93
CA ASN A 100 2.81 -5.74 14.72
C ASN A 100 4.07 -5.59 13.84
N GLY A 101 3.96 -5.04 12.63
CA GLY A 101 5.10 -4.77 11.74
C GLY A 101 6.14 -3.87 12.40
N SER A 102 7.42 -4.06 12.02
CA SER A 102 8.55 -3.37 12.65
C SER A 102 8.44 -1.85 12.63
N ALA A 103 7.88 -1.27 11.58
CA ALA A 103 7.64 0.17 11.47
C ALA A 103 6.70 0.67 12.58
N TYR A 104 5.63 -0.07 12.85
CA TYR A 104 4.57 0.31 13.79
C TYR A 104 4.89 0.06 15.26
N VAL A 105 5.91 -0.77 15.56
CA VAL A 105 6.40 -0.97 16.92
C VAL A 105 7.55 -0.03 17.28
N SER A 106 8.01 0.79 16.34
CA SER A 106 9.13 1.70 16.51
C SER A 106 8.81 2.86 17.47
N THR A 107 9.85 3.40 18.12
CA THR A 107 9.75 4.62 18.91
C THR A 107 9.28 5.79 18.05
N LEU A 108 9.81 5.92 16.81
CA LEU A 108 9.44 6.99 15.90
C LEU A 108 7.92 6.99 15.59
N TRP A 109 7.33 5.81 15.35
CA TRP A 109 5.89 5.71 15.11
C TRP A 109 5.08 6.16 16.32
N ARG A 110 5.47 5.70 17.52
CA ARG A 110 4.80 6.07 18.77
C ARG A 110 4.86 7.59 19.00
N ASP A 111 6.04 8.18 18.80
CA ASP A 111 6.25 9.61 19.04
C ASP A 111 5.45 10.47 18.04
N VAL A 112 5.38 10.05 16.76
CA VAL A 112 4.55 10.71 15.75
C VAL A 112 3.06 10.60 16.07
N CYS A 113 2.58 9.43 16.52
CA CYS A 113 1.19 9.29 16.96
C CYS A 113 0.88 10.24 18.14
N ALA A 114 1.79 10.34 19.12
CA ALA A 114 1.64 11.25 20.24
C ALA A 114 1.62 12.72 19.80
N GLN A 115 2.52 13.14 18.90
CA GLN A 115 2.56 14.49 18.32
C GLN A 115 1.26 14.87 17.58
N LEU A 116 0.64 13.89 16.92
CA LEU A 116 -0.62 14.08 16.20
C LEU A 116 -1.86 13.96 17.10
N GLY A 117 -1.69 13.66 18.40
CA GLY A 117 -2.80 13.42 19.33
C GLY A 117 -3.58 12.12 19.02
N ILE A 118 -2.97 11.16 18.34
CA ILE A 118 -3.62 9.94 17.88
C ILE A 118 -3.28 8.78 18.80
N LYS A 119 -4.32 8.09 19.32
CA LYS A 119 -4.13 6.87 20.09
C LYS A 119 -3.80 5.70 19.17
N HIS A 120 -2.61 5.12 19.33
CA HIS A 120 -2.20 3.92 18.60
C HIS A 120 -2.63 2.65 19.31
N SER A 121 -3.22 1.73 18.56
CA SER A 121 -3.53 0.36 18.98
C SER A 121 -2.95 -0.63 17.98
N ARG A 122 -2.61 -1.84 18.44
CA ARG A 122 -2.13 -2.91 17.58
C ARG A 122 -3.08 -4.09 17.61
N THR A 123 -3.11 -4.85 16.51
CA THR A 123 -3.86 -6.11 16.45
C THR A 123 -3.32 -7.09 17.48
N ARG A 124 -4.21 -7.83 18.14
CA ARG A 124 -3.79 -8.90 19.06
C ARG A 124 -3.18 -10.04 18.23
N PRO A 125 -2.10 -10.68 18.72
CA PRO A 125 -1.58 -11.90 18.14
C PRO A 125 -2.69 -12.93 17.92
N TYR A 126 -2.65 -13.65 16.83
CA TYR A 126 -3.62 -14.71 16.46
C TYR A 126 -5.09 -14.26 16.32
N ARG A 127 -5.35 -12.95 16.16
CA ARG A 127 -6.68 -12.42 15.83
C ARG A 127 -6.64 -11.57 14.53
N PRO A 128 -6.43 -12.19 13.36
CA PRO A 128 -6.35 -11.50 12.07
C PRO A 128 -7.65 -10.77 11.69
N GLN A 129 -8.79 -11.20 12.23
CA GLN A 129 -10.10 -10.61 11.96
C GLN A 129 -10.17 -9.10 12.26
N THR A 130 -9.31 -8.61 13.15
CA THR A 130 -9.29 -7.19 13.55
C THR A 130 -8.82 -6.29 12.39
N ASN A 131 -8.08 -6.82 11.40
CA ASN A 131 -7.58 -6.08 10.23
C ASN A 131 -8.30 -6.44 8.91
N GLY A 132 -9.38 -7.21 8.99
CA GLY A 132 -10.10 -7.72 7.81
C GLY A 132 -10.61 -6.65 6.83
N LYS A 133 -10.77 -5.39 7.30
CA LYS A 133 -11.21 -4.28 6.46
C LYS A 133 -10.12 -3.83 5.50
N ILE A 134 -8.89 -3.66 5.99
CA ILE A 134 -7.76 -3.27 5.15
C ILE A 134 -7.32 -4.43 4.25
N GLU A 135 -7.42 -5.67 4.73
CA GLU A 135 -7.18 -6.86 3.90
C GLU A 135 -8.16 -6.95 2.73
N ARG A 136 -9.46 -6.66 2.97
CA ARG A 136 -10.46 -6.59 1.91
C ARG A 136 -10.15 -5.46 0.92
N PHE A 137 -9.74 -4.30 1.40
CA PHE A 137 -9.29 -3.21 0.55
C PHE A 137 -8.09 -3.64 -0.30
N HIS A 138 -7.08 -4.28 0.29
CA HIS A 138 -5.91 -4.78 -0.43
C HIS A 138 -6.26 -5.80 -1.52
N ARG A 139 -7.24 -6.69 -1.27
CA ARG A 139 -7.74 -7.61 -2.28
C ARG A 139 -8.40 -6.85 -3.43
N THR A 140 -9.28 -5.92 -3.10
CA THR A 140 -9.94 -5.06 -4.09
C THR A 140 -8.94 -4.25 -4.92
N MET A 141 -7.92 -3.69 -4.27
CA MET A 141 -6.85 -2.94 -4.93
C MET A 141 -6.01 -3.86 -5.84
N ALA A 142 -5.72 -5.08 -5.41
CA ALA A 142 -5.00 -6.05 -6.21
C ALA A 142 -5.77 -6.38 -7.50
N ASP A 143 -7.06 -6.67 -7.39
CA ASP A 143 -7.91 -7.09 -8.50
C ASP A 143 -8.30 -5.91 -9.41
N GLY A 144 -8.60 -4.76 -8.84
CA GLY A 144 -9.10 -3.59 -9.59
C GLY A 144 -8.02 -2.66 -10.13
N TRP A 145 -6.80 -2.73 -9.60
CA TRP A 145 -5.70 -1.88 -10.01
C TRP A 145 -4.42 -2.69 -10.28
N ALA A 146 -3.80 -3.31 -9.27
CA ALA A 146 -2.43 -3.81 -9.38
C ALA A 146 -2.27 -4.88 -10.46
N PHE A 147 -3.30 -5.70 -10.67
CA PHE A 147 -3.33 -6.82 -11.61
C PHE A 147 -4.52 -6.78 -12.57
N SER A 148 -5.22 -5.66 -12.69
CA SER A 148 -6.45 -5.57 -13.49
C SER A 148 -6.21 -5.52 -15.00
N ARG A 149 -5.03 -5.06 -15.42
CA ARG A 149 -4.68 -4.85 -16.82
C ARG A 149 -3.19 -4.97 -17.08
N HIS A 150 -2.82 -5.02 -18.34
CA HIS A 150 -1.42 -4.90 -18.76
C HIS A 150 -0.88 -3.50 -18.43
N TYR A 151 0.27 -3.44 -17.77
CA TYR A 151 1.08 -2.25 -17.57
C TYR A 151 2.41 -2.43 -18.29
N SER A 152 2.84 -1.41 -19.02
CA SER A 152 4.12 -1.43 -19.74
C SER A 152 5.37 -1.42 -18.84
N GLY A 153 5.17 -1.15 -17.53
CA GLY A 153 6.21 -1.12 -16.51
C GLY A 153 5.68 -0.64 -15.19
N GLU A 154 6.54 -0.60 -14.19
CA GLU A 154 6.16 -0.20 -12.82
C GLU A 154 5.67 1.26 -12.74
N SER A 155 6.31 2.18 -13.48
CA SER A 155 5.91 3.59 -13.52
C SER A 155 4.46 3.75 -14.01
N ALA A 156 4.07 2.99 -15.04
CA ALA A 156 2.70 3.02 -15.56
C ALA A 156 1.68 2.50 -14.53
N ARG A 157 2.04 1.45 -13.77
CA ARG A 157 1.17 0.96 -12.68
C ARG A 157 1.04 2.00 -11.56
N ARG A 158 2.14 2.61 -11.13
CA ARG A 158 2.13 3.66 -10.09
C ARG A 158 1.29 4.86 -10.53
N ALA A 159 1.46 5.33 -11.75
CA ALA A 159 0.70 6.46 -12.30
C ALA A 159 -0.81 6.20 -12.37
N ALA A 160 -1.24 4.94 -12.44
CA ALA A 160 -2.66 4.58 -12.49
C ALA A 160 -3.35 4.53 -11.12
N LEU A 161 -2.62 4.54 -10.00
CA LEU A 161 -3.20 4.44 -8.66
C LEU A 161 -4.16 5.59 -8.31
N PRO A 162 -3.83 6.87 -8.54
CA PRO A 162 -4.74 7.97 -8.20
C PRO A 162 -6.10 7.89 -8.90
N SER A 163 -6.10 7.56 -10.20
CA SER A 163 -7.34 7.40 -10.96
C SER A 163 -8.18 6.22 -10.45
N TRP A 164 -7.53 5.13 -10.07
CA TRP A 164 -8.23 3.99 -9.48
C TRP A 164 -8.80 4.31 -8.09
N LEU A 165 -8.06 5.02 -7.23
CA LEU A 165 -8.57 5.49 -5.94
C LEU A 165 -9.78 6.40 -6.13
N HIS A 166 -9.74 7.32 -7.08
CA HIS A 166 -10.89 8.17 -7.41
C HIS A 166 -12.12 7.33 -7.80
N PHE A 167 -11.93 6.33 -8.67
CA PHE A 167 -13.01 5.39 -9.02
C PHE A 167 -13.53 4.62 -7.80
N TYR A 168 -12.64 4.14 -6.95
CA TYR A 168 -12.98 3.40 -5.73
C TYR A 168 -13.87 4.22 -4.80
N TYR A 169 -13.61 5.53 -4.64
CA TYR A 169 -14.40 6.39 -3.75
C TYR A 169 -15.78 6.72 -4.30
N HIS A 170 -15.89 6.97 -5.60
CA HIS A 170 -17.06 7.61 -6.17
C HIS A 170 -17.99 6.67 -6.94
N ARG A 171 -17.49 5.50 -7.36
CA ARG A 171 -18.26 4.63 -8.27
C ARG A 171 -18.41 3.20 -7.80
N ARG A 172 -17.71 2.79 -6.76
CA ARG A 172 -17.86 1.45 -6.24
C ARG A 172 -18.96 1.40 -5.19
N PRO A 173 -20.01 0.58 -5.37
CA PRO A 173 -20.98 0.35 -4.31
C PRO A 173 -20.29 -0.34 -3.12
N HIS A 174 -20.32 0.29 -1.97
CA HIS A 174 -19.88 -0.31 -0.72
C HIS A 174 -21.08 -1.04 -0.11
N THR A 175 -21.10 -2.37 -0.19
CA THR A 175 -22.19 -3.23 0.28
C THR A 175 -22.29 -3.36 1.81
N ALA A 176 -21.65 -2.50 2.55
CA ALA A 176 -21.63 -2.54 4.01
C ALA A 176 -21.90 -1.14 4.59
N ILE A 177 -23.06 -0.61 4.28
CA ILE A 177 -23.70 0.48 5.03
C ILE A 177 -25.03 -0.08 5.53
#